data_e5bd5c8f692787e3acebce420389df8d
#
_entry.id   e5bd5c8f692787e3acebce420389df8d
#
_cell.length_a   1.000
_cell.length_b   1.000
_cell.length_c   1.000
_cell.angle_alpha   90.00
_cell.angle_beta   90.00
_cell.angle_gamma   90.00
#
_symmetry.space_group_name_H-M   'P 1'
#
loop_
_entity.id
_entity.type
_entity.pdbx_description
1 polymer ?
#
loop_
_entity_poly.entity_id
_entity_poly.type
_entity_poly.pdbx_seq_one_letter_code
_entity_poly.pdbx_strand_id
1 'polypeptide(L)'
;LIGIFSLIYITYHLMLTSGASIILFDIDLFSGLIIQSQKYQSIHYTLMVGFGLLIAIQLLRTGVRENDYYRLGFRPLTLGIAGDSGAGKSTFSRSLALIFGDKSVAEVSGDDYHNWDRLSPMWQSFTHLDPKSNRLFQMVKDVRSLIDGKVVHARSYDHKTGRFQPARIKKSRNVILVEGLHALYPKQLLEEMDVRIFIEMDNSLRLFLRTNRDIKDRGHNEKSVKIDSDRRMLDSKRYIEPQSERADVVFSLLPINSELLMQFEPIEAN
;
A
#
# COMPACT_ATOMS: atom_id res chain seq x y z
N LEU A 1 18.10 -18.91 14.31
CA LEU A 1 18.88 -20.14 14.61
C LEU A 1 19.93 -20.40 13.53
N ILE A 2 19.57 -20.44 12.23
CA ILE A 2 20.49 -20.69 11.11
C ILE A 2 21.63 -19.67 11.08
N GLY A 3 21.35 -18.37 11.32
CA GLY A 3 22.38 -17.32 11.35
C GLY A 3 23.41 -17.50 12.46
N ILE A 4 23.00 -17.99 13.62
CA ILE A 4 23.90 -18.25 14.74
C ILE A 4 24.85 -19.45 14.42
N PHE A 5 24.29 -20.52 13.86
CA PHE A 5 25.09 -21.66 13.41
C PHE A 5 26.03 -21.29 12.26
N SER A 6 25.60 -20.40 11.35
CA SER A 6 26.47 -19.86 10.30
C SER A 6 27.66 -19.10 10.86
N LEU A 7 27.41 -18.23 11.83
CA LEU A 7 28.42 -17.40 12.43
C LEU A 7 29.46 -18.29 13.22
N ILE A 8 28.97 -19.23 14.00
CA ILE A 8 29.77 -20.19 14.71
C ILE A 8 30.65 -21.00 13.75
N TYR A 9 30.06 -21.47 12.64
CA TYR A 9 30.78 -22.26 11.66
C TYR A 9 31.86 -21.47 10.91
N ILE A 10 31.55 -20.22 10.48
CA ILE A 10 32.48 -19.32 9.82
C ILE A 10 33.61 -18.95 10.76
N THR A 11 33.32 -18.65 12.03
CA THR A 11 34.29 -18.32 13.04
C THR A 11 35.21 -19.51 13.30
N TYR A 12 34.67 -20.71 13.45
CA TYR A 12 35.41 -21.96 13.59
C TYR A 12 36.34 -22.21 12.39
N HIS A 13 35.86 -22.00 11.18
CA HIS A 13 36.66 -22.18 9.97
C HIS A 13 37.79 -21.16 9.82
N LEU A 14 37.52 -19.89 10.14
CA LEU A 14 38.53 -18.83 10.16
C LEU A 14 39.61 -19.13 11.20
N MET A 15 39.27 -19.71 12.35
CA MET A 15 40.20 -20.14 13.37
C MET A 15 41.10 -21.28 12.87
N LEU A 16 40.55 -22.28 12.23
CA LEU A 16 41.28 -23.39 11.64
C LEU A 16 42.28 -22.97 10.55
N THR A 17 41.86 -21.99 9.70
CA THR A 17 42.70 -21.51 8.58
C THR A 17 43.74 -20.48 9.00
N SER A 18 43.51 -19.73 10.08
CA SER A 18 44.43 -18.68 10.55
C SER A 18 45.52 -19.18 11.53
N GLY A 19 45.48 -20.46 11.89
CA GLY A 19 46.45 -21.02 12.86
C GLY A 19 46.34 -20.45 14.27
N ALA A 20 45.25 -19.75 14.58
CA ALA A 20 45.03 -19.16 15.90
C ALA A 20 44.63 -20.25 16.91
N SER A 21 45.51 -20.56 17.81
CA SER A 21 45.24 -21.42 18.95
C SER A 21 44.30 -20.73 19.93
N ILE A 22 43.04 -21.14 19.96
CA ILE A 22 42.09 -20.62 20.96
C ILE A 22 42.00 -21.61 22.12
N ILE A 23 42.43 -21.14 23.27
CA ILE A 23 42.40 -21.76 24.58
C ILE A 23 40.98 -21.72 25.14
N LEU A 24 40.07 -22.53 24.63
CA LEU A 24 38.72 -22.67 25.26
C LEU A 24 38.15 -24.09 25.25
N PHE A 25 38.77 -24.99 24.54
CA PHE A 25 38.62 -26.45 24.62
C PHE A 25 39.95 -27.04 24.18
N ASP A 26 40.25 -28.25 24.57
CA ASP A 26 41.45 -28.98 24.11
C ASP A 26 41.28 -29.30 22.59
N ILE A 27 41.36 -28.25 21.82
CA ILE A 27 41.11 -28.21 20.37
C ILE A 27 42.26 -28.85 19.63
N ASP A 28 43.45 -28.92 20.24
CA ASP A 28 44.62 -29.55 19.64
C ASP A 28 44.41 -31.05 19.44
N LEU A 29 43.71 -31.71 20.34
CA LEU A 29 43.34 -33.12 20.17
C LEU A 29 42.29 -33.31 19.08
N PHE A 30 41.33 -32.41 19.01
CA PHE A 30 40.22 -32.49 18.05
C PHE A 30 40.63 -32.01 16.66
N SER A 31 41.42 -30.95 16.55
CA SER A 31 41.93 -30.41 15.28
C SER A 31 42.98 -31.34 14.67
N GLY A 32 43.89 -31.94 15.47
CA GLY A 32 44.84 -32.93 15.00
C GLY A 32 44.16 -34.17 14.42
N LEU A 33 43.11 -34.65 15.06
CA LEU A 33 42.32 -35.79 14.57
C LEU A 33 41.52 -35.48 13.28
N ILE A 34 41.03 -34.28 13.13
CA ILE A 34 40.21 -33.88 11.97
C ILE A 34 41.06 -33.52 10.75
N ILE A 35 42.19 -32.84 10.95
CA ILE A 35 43.00 -32.29 9.85
C ILE A 35 43.94 -33.34 9.24
N GLN A 36 44.43 -34.31 10.05
CA GLN A 36 45.36 -35.31 9.54
C GLN A 36 44.73 -36.46 8.79
N SER A 37 43.43 -36.69 8.88
CA SER A 37 42.75 -37.76 8.16
C SER A 37 42.07 -37.22 6.92
N GLN A 38 42.47 -37.71 5.73
CA GLN A 38 41.85 -37.40 4.43
C GLN A 38 40.32 -37.62 4.41
N LYS A 39 39.84 -38.58 5.23
CA LYS A 39 38.42 -38.87 5.43
C LYS A 39 37.69 -37.73 6.10
N TYR A 40 38.25 -37.05 7.07
CA TYR A 40 37.63 -35.92 7.76
C TYR A 40 37.68 -34.64 6.92
N GLN A 41 38.71 -34.44 6.09
CA GLN A 41 38.76 -33.38 5.13
C GLN A 41 37.58 -33.45 4.12
N SER A 42 37.30 -34.65 3.59
CA SER A 42 36.16 -34.86 2.69
C SER A 42 34.83 -34.52 3.38
N ILE A 43 34.64 -34.94 4.63
CA ILE A 43 33.44 -34.61 5.41
C ILE A 43 33.36 -33.09 5.62
N HIS A 44 34.43 -32.43 5.93
CA HIS A 44 34.50 -30.99 6.13
C HIS A 44 34.13 -30.24 4.87
N TYR A 45 34.69 -30.57 3.71
CA TYR A 45 34.32 -29.97 2.42
C TYR A 45 32.87 -30.24 2.04
N THR A 46 32.35 -31.41 2.31
CA THR A 46 30.93 -31.75 2.04
C THR A 46 30.01 -30.88 2.90
N LEU A 47 30.33 -30.70 4.19
CA LEU A 47 29.58 -29.82 5.09
C LEU A 47 29.66 -28.35 4.66
N MET A 48 30.83 -27.88 4.19
CA MET A 48 31.03 -26.53 3.67
C MET A 48 30.15 -26.26 2.46
N VAL A 49 30.18 -27.17 1.49
CA VAL A 49 29.40 -27.07 0.27
C VAL A 49 27.89 -27.12 0.60
N GLY A 50 27.46 -28.05 1.43
CA GLY A 50 26.05 -28.16 1.88
C GLY A 50 25.58 -26.91 2.59
N PHE A 51 26.41 -26.33 3.45
CA PHE A 51 26.08 -25.12 4.18
C PHE A 51 26.06 -23.87 3.27
N GLY A 52 27.03 -23.76 2.35
CA GLY A 52 27.03 -22.72 1.32
C GLY A 52 25.78 -22.78 0.44
N LEU A 53 25.35 -24.00 0.06
CA LEU A 53 24.12 -24.20 -0.69
C LEU A 53 22.89 -23.77 0.11
N LEU A 54 22.80 -24.08 1.39
CA LEU A 54 21.71 -23.64 2.27
C LEU A 54 21.65 -22.13 2.38
N ILE A 55 22.81 -21.47 2.53
CA ILE A 55 22.89 -19.99 2.54
C ILE A 55 22.41 -19.42 1.17
N ALA A 56 22.90 -19.98 0.06
CA ALA A 56 22.50 -19.56 -1.27
C ALA A 56 20.99 -19.73 -1.48
N ILE A 57 20.42 -20.86 -1.08
CA ILE A 57 18.96 -21.10 -1.12
C ILE A 57 18.23 -20.07 -0.25
N GLN A 58 18.75 -19.75 0.95
CA GLN A 58 18.14 -18.77 1.83
C GLN A 58 18.19 -17.35 1.23
N LEU A 59 19.33 -16.97 0.64
CA LEU A 59 19.49 -15.68 -0.05
C LEU A 59 18.59 -15.58 -1.29
N LEU A 60 18.52 -16.65 -2.08
CA LEU A 60 17.60 -16.74 -3.22
C LEU A 60 16.14 -16.63 -2.78
N ARG A 61 15.76 -17.35 -1.70
CA ARG A 61 14.41 -17.23 -1.12
C ARG A 61 14.12 -15.82 -0.61
N THR A 62 15.10 -15.13 -0.02
CA THR A 62 14.92 -13.75 0.46
C THR A 62 14.80 -12.78 -0.72
N GLY A 63 15.65 -12.92 -1.74
CA GLY A 63 15.57 -12.11 -2.97
C GLY A 63 14.29 -12.33 -3.78
N VAL A 64 13.83 -13.58 -3.87
CA VAL A 64 12.53 -13.94 -4.48
C VAL A 64 11.38 -13.39 -3.63
N ARG A 65 11.53 -13.41 -2.29
CA ARG A 65 10.51 -12.96 -1.36
C ARG A 65 10.25 -11.45 -1.44
N GLU A 66 11.28 -10.64 -1.68
CA GLU A 66 11.11 -9.18 -1.88
C GLU A 66 10.41 -8.84 -3.19
N ASN A 67 10.52 -9.69 -4.22
CA ASN A 67 9.94 -9.45 -5.54
C ASN A 67 8.63 -10.19 -5.82
N ASP A 68 8.41 -11.35 -5.20
CA ASP A 68 7.32 -12.28 -5.57
C ASP A 68 6.45 -12.77 -4.39
N TYR A 69 6.60 -12.20 -3.20
CA TYR A 69 5.92 -12.71 -2.00
C TYR A 69 4.38 -12.78 -2.15
N TYR A 70 3.80 -11.91 -2.96
CA TYR A 70 2.35 -11.85 -3.20
C TYR A 70 1.91 -12.55 -4.49
N ARG A 71 2.84 -13.13 -5.24
CA ARG A 71 2.55 -13.98 -6.40
C ARG A 71 2.29 -15.43 -5.99
N LEU A 72 1.36 -15.67 -5.08
CA LEU A 72 0.85 -17.01 -4.80
C LEU A 72 -0.04 -17.55 -5.93
N GLY A 73 -0.26 -16.79 -6.97
CA GLY A 73 -0.96 -17.12 -8.20
C GLY A 73 -0.48 -16.23 -9.33
N PHE A 74 -0.85 -16.55 -10.55
CA PHE A 74 -0.57 -15.75 -11.75
C PHE A 74 -1.30 -14.39 -11.75
N ARG A 75 -2.05 -14.05 -10.69
CA ARG A 75 -2.86 -12.84 -10.55
C ARG A 75 -2.32 -11.94 -9.44
N PRO A 76 -2.18 -10.61 -9.67
CA PRO A 76 -1.85 -9.65 -8.64
C PRO A 76 -2.89 -9.62 -7.51
N LEU A 77 -2.43 -9.44 -6.26
CA LEU A 77 -3.32 -9.14 -5.14
C LEU A 77 -3.96 -7.77 -5.35
N THR A 78 -5.28 -7.73 -5.43
CA THR A 78 -6.04 -6.50 -5.72
C THR A 78 -6.81 -6.04 -4.50
N LEU A 79 -6.50 -4.83 -4.00
CA LEU A 79 -7.18 -4.23 -2.85
C LEU A 79 -7.96 -2.98 -3.27
N GLY A 80 -9.22 -2.90 -2.84
CA GLY A 80 -10.06 -1.73 -3.01
C GLY A 80 -10.19 -0.94 -1.72
N ILE A 81 -9.96 0.38 -1.77
CA ILE A 81 -10.04 1.28 -0.62
C ILE A 81 -11.01 2.40 -0.94
N ALA A 82 -12.21 2.33 -0.39
CA ALA A 82 -13.23 3.36 -0.53
C ALA A 82 -13.44 4.15 0.76
N GLY A 83 -14.19 5.21 0.66
CA GLY A 83 -14.55 6.09 1.77
C GLY A 83 -14.75 7.52 1.29
N ASP A 84 -15.27 8.38 2.13
CA ASP A 84 -15.59 9.76 1.77
C ASP A 84 -14.34 10.65 1.60
N SER A 85 -14.54 11.81 1.03
CA SER A 85 -13.49 12.82 0.87
C SER A 85 -12.98 13.29 2.24
N GLY A 86 -11.67 13.16 2.47
CA GLY A 86 -11.05 13.50 3.74
C GLY A 86 -11.00 12.37 4.76
N ALA A 87 -11.54 11.18 4.47
CA ALA A 87 -11.51 10.03 5.38
C ALA A 87 -10.13 9.36 5.54
N GLY A 88 -9.07 9.88 4.91
CA GLY A 88 -7.72 9.33 5.08
C GLY A 88 -7.34 8.18 4.13
N LYS A 89 -8.14 7.91 3.09
CA LYS A 89 -7.87 6.84 2.12
C LYS A 89 -6.47 6.84 1.54
N SER A 90 -6.02 7.97 1.03
CA SER A 90 -4.69 8.08 0.40
C SER A 90 -3.55 7.93 1.41
N THR A 91 -3.75 8.34 2.67
CA THR A 91 -2.79 8.08 3.75
C THR A 91 -2.71 6.59 4.03
N PHE A 92 -3.86 5.92 4.13
CA PHE A 92 -3.94 4.48 4.36
C PHE A 92 -3.34 3.68 3.19
N SER A 93 -3.70 4.04 1.94
CA SER A 93 -3.13 3.44 0.73
C SER A 93 -1.61 3.55 0.69
N ARG A 94 -1.08 4.74 1.02
CA ARG A 94 0.36 4.97 1.08
C ARG A 94 1.05 4.13 2.17
N SER A 95 0.41 3.97 3.34
CA SER A 95 0.94 3.10 4.40
C SER A 95 0.98 1.64 3.96
N LEU A 96 -0.05 1.16 3.26
CA LEU A 96 -0.04 -0.19 2.68
C LEU A 96 1.04 -0.33 1.61
N ALA A 97 1.20 0.66 0.72
CA ALA A 97 2.24 0.63 -0.30
C ALA A 97 3.66 0.53 0.31
N LEU A 98 3.90 1.21 1.44
CA LEU A 98 5.16 1.07 2.18
C LEU A 98 5.35 -0.33 2.77
N ILE A 99 4.29 -0.94 3.31
CA ILE A 99 4.33 -2.30 3.88
C ILE A 99 4.60 -3.34 2.79
N PHE A 100 3.96 -3.22 1.63
CA PHE A 100 4.16 -4.14 0.50
C PHE A 100 5.46 -3.87 -0.29
N GLY A 101 6.04 -2.69 -0.09
CA GLY A 101 7.16 -2.16 -0.86
C GLY A 101 6.70 -1.43 -2.13
N ASP A 102 7.08 -0.17 -2.26
CA ASP A 102 6.63 0.74 -3.34
C ASP A 102 6.83 0.17 -4.75
N LYS A 103 7.91 -0.61 -4.97
CA LYS A 103 8.20 -1.24 -6.26
C LYS A 103 7.25 -2.39 -6.61
N SER A 104 6.61 -2.97 -5.61
CA SER A 104 5.69 -4.11 -5.75
C SER A 104 4.24 -3.68 -5.92
N VAL A 105 3.94 -2.38 -5.81
CA VAL A 105 2.59 -1.84 -5.82
C VAL A 105 2.32 -1.03 -7.09
N ALA A 106 1.14 -1.23 -7.68
CA ALA A 106 0.56 -0.38 -8.70
C ALA A 106 -0.65 0.36 -8.10
N GLU A 107 -0.53 1.67 -7.95
CA GLU A 107 -1.62 2.49 -7.41
C GLU A 107 -2.54 2.99 -8.52
N VAL A 108 -3.85 2.85 -8.30
CA VAL A 108 -4.91 3.38 -9.16
C VAL A 108 -5.76 4.32 -8.32
N SER A 109 -5.59 5.62 -8.53
CA SER A 109 -6.38 6.64 -7.85
C SER A 109 -7.67 6.92 -8.60
N GLY A 110 -8.81 6.89 -7.89
CA GLY A 110 -10.12 7.25 -8.44
C GLY A 110 -10.19 8.68 -8.96
N ASP A 111 -9.39 9.59 -8.37
CA ASP A 111 -9.35 10.99 -8.78
C ASP A 111 -8.78 11.18 -10.19
N ASP A 112 -7.96 10.23 -10.67
CA ASP A 112 -7.46 10.22 -12.06
C ASP A 112 -8.59 10.00 -13.08
N TYR A 113 -9.75 9.56 -12.62
CA TYR A 113 -10.91 9.23 -13.46
C TYR A 113 -12.03 10.28 -13.41
N HIS A 114 -11.83 11.46 -12.79
CA HIS A 114 -12.76 12.56 -12.92
C HIS A 114 -13.00 12.93 -14.39
N ASN A 115 -14.22 13.35 -14.72
CA ASN A 115 -14.56 13.78 -16.09
C ASN A 115 -13.92 15.13 -16.42
N TRP A 116 -13.81 16.03 -15.43
CA TRP A 116 -13.48 17.43 -15.65
C TRP A 116 -12.38 17.93 -14.74
N ASP A 117 -11.68 18.98 -15.18
CA ASP A 117 -10.76 19.77 -14.36
C ASP A 117 -11.53 20.60 -13.32
N ARG A 118 -10.86 21.02 -12.25
CA ARG A 118 -11.47 21.75 -11.12
C ARG A 118 -12.29 22.95 -11.51
N LEU A 119 -11.87 23.69 -12.53
CA LEU A 119 -12.52 24.92 -12.97
C LEU A 119 -13.69 24.69 -13.94
N SER A 120 -14.04 23.45 -14.23
CA SER A 120 -15.16 23.15 -15.13
C SER A 120 -16.49 23.61 -14.53
N PRO A 121 -17.34 24.29 -15.30
CA PRO A 121 -18.69 24.68 -14.87
C PRO A 121 -19.57 23.48 -14.48
N MET A 122 -19.25 22.28 -14.96
CA MET A 122 -20.00 21.06 -14.67
C MET A 122 -20.04 20.73 -13.16
N TRP A 123 -19.05 21.18 -12.37
CA TRP A 123 -19.05 21.03 -10.92
C TRP A 123 -20.16 21.83 -10.21
N GLN A 124 -20.79 22.77 -10.89
CA GLN A 124 -21.98 23.43 -10.38
C GLN A 124 -23.22 22.51 -10.43
N SER A 125 -23.25 21.58 -11.39
CA SER A 125 -24.36 20.63 -11.56
C SER A 125 -24.13 19.31 -10.83
N PHE A 126 -22.89 18.84 -10.75
CA PHE A 126 -22.51 17.56 -10.16
C PHE A 126 -21.42 17.76 -9.13
N THR A 127 -21.43 16.94 -8.07
CA THR A 127 -20.29 16.84 -7.15
C THR A 127 -19.33 15.75 -7.59
N HIS A 128 -18.14 15.70 -7.01
CA HIS A 128 -17.17 14.62 -7.24
C HIS A 128 -17.69 13.26 -6.75
N LEU A 129 -18.67 13.28 -5.84
CA LEU A 129 -19.27 12.10 -5.22
C LEU A 129 -20.36 11.49 -6.11
N ASP A 130 -20.87 12.22 -7.13
CA ASP A 130 -21.78 11.64 -8.10
C ASP A 130 -21.01 10.71 -9.06
N PRO A 131 -21.41 9.43 -9.19
CA PRO A 131 -20.79 8.50 -10.12
C PRO A 131 -20.71 9.01 -11.58
N LYS A 132 -21.66 9.85 -11.99
CA LYS A 132 -21.69 10.46 -13.33
C LYS A 132 -20.53 11.43 -13.57
N SER A 133 -19.93 11.95 -12.50
CA SER A 133 -18.77 12.83 -12.57
C SER A 133 -17.47 12.09 -12.83
N ASN A 134 -17.52 10.76 -12.89
CA ASN A 134 -16.35 9.90 -12.92
C ASN A 134 -16.44 8.88 -14.06
N ARG A 135 -15.33 8.62 -14.72
CA ARG A 135 -15.18 7.60 -15.78
C ARG A 135 -14.97 6.21 -15.16
N LEU A 136 -15.98 5.73 -14.42
CA LEU A 136 -15.88 4.49 -13.66
C LEU A 136 -15.68 3.27 -14.56
N PHE A 137 -16.27 3.26 -15.75
CA PHE A 137 -16.05 2.19 -16.72
C PHE A 137 -14.58 2.12 -17.19
N GLN A 138 -13.94 3.27 -17.40
CA GLN A 138 -12.52 3.31 -17.74
C GLN A 138 -11.65 2.82 -16.57
N MET A 139 -12.01 3.18 -15.34
CA MET A 139 -11.30 2.68 -14.14
C MET A 139 -11.37 1.15 -14.05
N VAL A 140 -12.55 0.56 -14.25
CA VAL A 140 -12.72 -0.90 -14.29
C VAL A 140 -11.85 -1.53 -15.37
N LYS A 141 -11.87 -0.95 -16.59
CA LYS A 141 -11.06 -1.46 -17.72
C LYS A 141 -9.56 -1.40 -17.43
N ASP A 142 -9.10 -0.30 -16.84
CA ASP A 142 -7.68 -0.11 -16.54
C ASP A 142 -7.22 -1.07 -15.43
N VAL A 143 -8.02 -1.24 -14.37
CA VAL A 143 -7.73 -2.20 -13.30
C VAL A 143 -7.66 -3.62 -13.83
N ARG A 144 -8.62 -4.06 -14.64
CA ARG A 144 -8.59 -5.37 -15.31
C ARG A 144 -7.36 -5.56 -16.17
N SER A 145 -6.99 -4.52 -16.93
CA SER A 145 -5.76 -4.59 -17.74
C SER A 145 -4.51 -4.76 -16.90
N LEU A 146 -4.44 -4.09 -15.73
CA LEU A 146 -3.32 -4.28 -14.80
C LEU A 146 -3.32 -5.69 -14.18
N ILE A 147 -4.49 -6.22 -13.82
CA ILE A 147 -4.65 -7.59 -13.31
C ILE A 147 -4.17 -8.61 -14.35
N ASP A 148 -4.46 -8.38 -15.63
CA ASP A 148 -4.00 -9.20 -16.75
C ASP A 148 -2.50 -9.03 -17.07
N GLY A 149 -1.75 -8.26 -16.27
CA GLY A 149 -0.32 -8.02 -16.51
C GLY A 149 -0.03 -7.00 -17.62
N LYS A 150 -1.05 -6.33 -18.16
CA LYS A 150 -0.92 -5.35 -19.24
C LYS A 150 -0.49 -3.99 -18.70
N VAL A 151 -0.07 -3.14 -19.62
CA VAL A 151 0.30 -1.75 -19.36
C VAL A 151 -0.90 -0.85 -19.69
N VAL A 152 -1.18 0.14 -18.84
CA VAL A 152 -2.21 1.14 -19.08
C VAL A 152 -1.63 2.56 -19.17
N HIS A 153 -2.24 3.39 -20.00
CA HIS A 153 -1.94 4.81 -20.12
C HIS A 153 -3.01 5.60 -19.38
N ALA A 154 -2.75 5.94 -18.12
CA ALA A 154 -3.67 6.69 -17.28
C ALA A 154 -3.18 8.13 -17.10
N ARG A 155 -4.08 9.09 -17.26
CA ARG A 155 -3.81 10.47 -16.86
C ARG A 155 -3.76 10.54 -15.34
N SER A 156 -3.10 11.54 -14.79
CA SER A 156 -3.02 11.77 -13.35
C SER A 156 -3.66 13.12 -13.03
N TYR A 157 -4.48 13.15 -11.98
CA TYR A 157 -5.10 14.39 -11.51
C TYR A 157 -4.20 15.08 -10.49
N ASP A 158 -3.82 16.31 -10.80
CA ASP A 158 -3.02 17.12 -9.88
C ASP A 158 -3.91 17.96 -8.98
N HIS A 159 -3.94 17.63 -7.71
CA HIS A 159 -4.75 18.35 -6.71
C HIS A 159 -4.29 19.79 -6.44
N LYS A 160 -3.03 20.14 -6.73
CA LYS A 160 -2.54 21.51 -6.54
C LYS A 160 -3.09 22.42 -7.62
N THR A 161 -2.93 22.03 -8.86
CA THR A 161 -3.42 22.82 -10.00
C THR A 161 -4.89 22.60 -10.33
N GLY A 162 -5.46 21.47 -9.88
CA GLY A 162 -6.82 21.04 -10.21
C GLY A 162 -6.99 20.65 -11.68
N ARG A 163 -5.91 20.22 -12.34
CA ARG A 163 -5.87 19.85 -13.77
C ARG A 163 -5.33 18.45 -13.96
N PHE A 164 -5.69 17.84 -15.08
CA PHE A 164 -5.07 16.59 -15.48
C PHE A 164 -3.67 16.82 -16.05
N GLN A 165 -2.75 15.98 -15.62
CA GLN A 165 -1.42 15.85 -16.21
C GLN A 165 -1.46 14.89 -17.40
N PRO A 166 -0.49 14.96 -18.31
CA PRO A 166 -0.34 14.01 -19.41
C PRO A 166 -0.39 12.57 -18.93
N ALA A 167 -0.95 11.69 -19.76
CA ALA A 167 -1.05 10.28 -19.43
C ALA A 167 0.34 9.67 -19.17
N ARG A 168 0.43 8.90 -18.09
CA ARG A 168 1.62 8.16 -17.70
C ARG A 168 1.39 6.67 -17.84
N ILE A 169 2.48 5.96 -18.09
CA ILE A 169 2.48 4.50 -18.16
C ILE A 169 2.38 3.94 -16.75
N LYS A 170 1.31 3.18 -16.48
CA LYS A 170 1.18 2.34 -15.28
C LYS A 170 1.38 0.88 -15.69
N LYS A 171 2.30 0.20 -15.04
CA LYS A 171 2.60 -1.22 -15.28
C LYS A 171 1.94 -2.06 -14.17
N SER A 172 1.53 -3.27 -14.50
CA SER A 172 1.12 -4.27 -13.51
C SER A 172 2.25 -4.51 -12.50
N ARG A 173 1.87 -4.78 -11.26
CA ARG A 173 2.75 -5.12 -10.14
C ARG A 173 2.13 -6.27 -9.34
N ASN A 174 2.84 -6.75 -8.33
CA ASN A 174 2.37 -7.86 -7.49
C ASN A 174 1.11 -7.48 -6.68
N VAL A 175 0.97 -6.22 -6.35
CA VAL A 175 -0.19 -5.67 -5.63
C VAL A 175 -0.78 -4.52 -6.44
N ILE A 176 -2.10 -4.49 -6.58
CA ILE A 176 -2.84 -3.39 -7.19
C ILE A 176 -3.68 -2.75 -6.09
N LEU A 177 -3.40 -1.49 -5.75
CA LEU A 177 -4.19 -0.70 -4.81
C LEU A 177 -5.11 0.24 -5.60
N VAL A 178 -6.41 0.02 -5.48
CA VAL A 178 -7.43 0.90 -6.08
C VAL A 178 -8.03 1.74 -4.97
N GLU A 179 -7.73 3.02 -4.95
CA GLU A 179 -8.25 3.92 -3.93
C GLU A 179 -9.15 4.99 -4.55
N GLY A 180 -10.20 5.40 -3.86
CA GLY A 180 -11.04 6.51 -4.32
C GLY A 180 -12.44 6.53 -3.74
N LEU A 181 -13.20 7.57 -4.11
CA LEU A 181 -14.59 7.75 -3.70
C LEU A 181 -15.50 6.59 -4.16
N HIS A 182 -15.20 6.02 -5.32
CA HIS A 182 -16.02 5.00 -5.96
C HIS A 182 -15.25 3.68 -6.15
N ALA A 183 -14.23 3.42 -5.34
CA ALA A 183 -13.42 2.20 -5.49
C ALA A 183 -14.26 0.93 -5.29
N LEU A 184 -15.29 0.95 -4.43
CA LEU A 184 -16.21 -0.18 -4.19
C LEU A 184 -17.61 0.04 -4.81
N TYR A 185 -17.77 1.06 -5.68
CA TYR A 185 -19.07 1.36 -6.30
C TYR A 185 -19.37 0.47 -7.51
N PRO A 186 -18.48 0.31 -8.52
CA PRO A 186 -18.76 -0.53 -9.68
C PRO A 186 -18.77 -2.01 -9.32
N LYS A 187 -19.89 -2.69 -9.59
CA LYS A 187 -20.02 -4.13 -9.32
C LYS A 187 -18.91 -4.95 -9.98
N GLN A 188 -18.58 -4.60 -11.24
CA GLN A 188 -17.54 -5.29 -11.99
C GLN A 188 -16.15 -5.13 -11.37
N LEU A 189 -15.92 -4.07 -10.59
CA LEU A 189 -14.67 -3.84 -9.90
C LEU A 189 -14.60 -4.64 -8.60
N LEU A 190 -15.74 -4.80 -7.90
CA LEU A 190 -15.83 -5.64 -6.71
C LEU A 190 -15.47 -7.10 -6.97
N GLU A 191 -15.83 -7.61 -8.14
CA GLU A 191 -15.55 -8.99 -8.56
C GLU A 191 -14.05 -9.23 -8.81
N GLU A 192 -13.29 -8.16 -9.02
CA GLU A 192 -11.85 -8.21 -9.25
C GLU A 192 -11.02 -8.02 -7.98
N MET A 193 -11.64 -7.64 -6.87
CA MET A 193 -10.93 -7.33 -5.62
C MET A 193 -10.84 -8.54 -4.71
N ASP A 194 -9.64 -8.81 -4.21
CA ASP A 194 -9.38 -9.85 -3.22
C ASP A 194 -9.71 -9.35 -1.80
N VAL A 195 -9.51 -8.04 -1.53
CA VAL A 195 -9.87 -7.41 -0.26
C VAL A 195 -10.50 -6.05 -0.52
N ARG A 196 -11.63 -5.80 0.11
CA ARG A 196 -12.41 -4.56 0.01
C ARG A 196 -12.42 -3.86 1.35
N ILE A 197 -11.90 -2.65 1.38
CA ILE A 197 -11.71 -1.86 2.60
C ILE A 197 -12.55 -0.59 2.46
N PHE A 198 -13.32 -0.27 3.49
CA PHE A 198 -14.00 1.01 3.59
C PHE A 198 -13.44 1.79 4.79
N ILE A 199 -13.10 3.05 4.56
CA ILE A 199 -12.62 3.95 5.60
C ILE A 199 -13.71 4.97 5.86
N GLU A 200 -14.27 4.92 7.06
CA GLU A 200 -15.16 5.93 7.58
C GLU A 200 -14.47 6.78 8.65
N MET A 201 -14.92 7.98 8.81
CA MET A 201 -14.41 8.91 9.80
C MET A 201 -15.58 9.64 10.43
N ASP A 202 -15.48 9.91 11.73
CA ASP A 202 -16.44 10.80 12.39
C ASP A 202 -16.67 12.08 11.57
N ASN A 203 -17.93 12.50 11.45
CA ASN A 203 -18.32 13.58 10.57
C ASN A 203 -17.69 14.92 10.98
N SER A 204 -17.59 15.20 12.27
CA SER A 204 -17.01 16.45 12.80
C SER A 204 -15.51 16.48 12.54
N LEU A 205 -14.82 15.38 12.83
CA LEU A 205 -13.39 15.22 12.56
C LEU A 205 -13.11 15.30 11.05
N ARG A 206 -13.90 14.66 10.22
CA ARG A 206 -13.77 14.68 8.77
C ARG A 206 -13.95 16.09 8.21
N LEU A 207 -14.99 16.81 8.65
CA LEU A 207 -15.26 18.16 8.22
C LEU A 207 -14.11 19.10 8.58
N PHE A 208 -13.61 19.01 9.80
CA PHE A 208 -12.48 19.79 10.28
C PHE A 208 -11.21 19.53 9.45
N LEU A 209 -10.80 18.26 9.30
CA LEU A 209 -9.59 17.91 8.54
C LEU A 209 -9.70 18.32 7.07
N ARG A 210 -10.88 18.15 6.48
CA ARG A 210 -11.14 18.53 5.10
C ARG A 210 -11.11 20.06 4.94
N THR A 211 -11.76 20.80 5.82
CA THR A 211 -11.78 22.27 5.78
C THR A 211 -10.36 22.82 5.91
N ASN A 212 -9.58 22.33 6.87
CA ASN A 212 -8.19 22.74 7.04
C ASN A 212 -7.34 22.44 5.78
N ARG A 213 -7.50 21.27 5.19
CA ARG A 213 -6.80 20.91 3.95
C ARG A 213 -7.21 21.80 2.78
N ASP A 214 -8.51 22.01 2.59
CA ASP A 214 -9.04 22.77 1.44
C ASP A 214 -8.68 24.25 1.54
N ILE A 215 -8.57 24.81 2.75
CA ILE A 215 -8.07 26.18 2.98
C ILE A 215 -6.55 26.26 2.82
N LYS A 216 -5.79 25.41 3.55
CA LYS A 216 -4.31 25.52 3.61
C LYS A 216 -3.63 25.05 2.33
N ASP A 217 -4.08 23.93 1.77
CA ASP A 217 -3.37 23.26 0.66
C ASP A 217 -3.96 23.61 -0.70
N ARG A 218 -5.23 24.03 -0.77
CA ARG A 218 -5.97 24.28 -2.01
C ARG A 218 -6.41 25.72 -2.21
N GLY A 219 -6.26 26.58 -1.19
CA GLY A 219 -6.56 28.01 -1.25
C GLY A 219 -8.05 28.34 -1.42
N HIS A 220 -8.96 27.45 -0.97
CA HIS A 220 -10.39 27.67 -1.05
C HIS A 220 -10.87 28.70 0.00
N ASN A 221 -11.90 29.50 -0.36
CA ASN A 221 -12.56 30.40 0.58
C ASN A 221 -13.51 29.60 1.50
N GLU A 222 -13.53 29.89 2.78
CA GLU A 222 -14.31 29.21 3.82
C GLU A 222 -15.80 29.14 3.49
N LYS A 223 -16.38 30.25 2.98
CA LYS A 223 -17.81 30.29 2.56
C LYS A 223 -18.13 29.32 1.43
N SER A 224 -17.25 29.17 0.47
CA SER A 224 -17.43 28.23 -0.64
C SER A 224 -17.36 26.78 -0.19
N VAL A 225 -16.51 26.48 0.80
CA VAL A 225 -16.36 25.14 1.39
C VAL A 225 -17.64 24.71 2.11
N LYS A 226 -18.34 25.64 2.81
CA LYS A 226 -19.58 25.34 3.53
C LYS A 226 -20.74 25.00 2.57
N ILE A 227 -20.97 25.81 1.53
CA ILE A 227 -22.04 25.57 0.53
C ILE A 227 -21.84 24.24 -0.20
N ASP A 228 -20.60 23.92 -0.59
CA ASP A 228 -20.26 22.65 -1.21
C ASP A 228 -20.45 21.47 -0.26
N SER A 229 -20.35 21.69 1.06
CA SER A 229 -20.47 20.63 2.05
C SER A 229 -21.86 20.00 2.06
N ASP A 230 -22.92 20.81 2.01
CA ASP A 230 -24.29 20.32 2.11
C ASP A 230 -24.68 19.47 0.90
N ARG A 231 -24.32 19.90 -0.31
CA ARG A 231 -24.54 19.12 -1.53
C ARG A 231 -23.79 17.80 -1.50
N ARG A 232 -22.55 17.83 -1.05
CA ARG A 232 -21.70 16.64 -0.95
C ARG A 232 -22.21 15.66 0.10
N MET A 233 -22.82 16.14 1.19
CA MET A 233 -23.40 15.29 2.21
C MET A 233 -24.54 14.42 1.66
N LEU A 234 -25.40 14.97 0.81
CA LEU A 234 -26.47 14.23 0.16
C LEU A 234 -25.91 13.14 -0.79
N ASP A 235 -24.91 13.50 -1.59
CA ASP A 235 -24.27 12.56 -2.51
C ASP A 235 -23.44 11.51 -1.78
N SER A 236 -22.82 11.86 -0.64
CA SER A 236 -22.12 10.92 0.21
C SER A 236 -23.05 9.82 0.71
N LYS A 237 -24.17 10.21 1.33
CA LYS A 237 -25.21 9.28 1.80
C LYS A 237 -25.75 8.39 0.69
N ARG A 238 -25.85 8.92 -0.52
CA ARG A 238 -26.43 8.21 -1.66
C ARG A 238 -25.46 7.27 -2.35
N TYR A 239 -24.19 7.64 -2.49
CA TYR A 239 -23.25 6.95 -3.36
C TYR A 239 -21.99 6.43 -2.67
N ILE A 240 -21.58 7.03 -1.54
CA ILE A 240 -20.33 6.68 -0.88
C ILE A 240 -20.59 5.77 0.32
N GLU A 241 -21.42 6.20 1.28
CA GLU A 241 -21.69 5.46 2.51
C GLU A 241 -22.19 4.02 2.26
N PRO A 242 -23.08 3.75 1.27
CA PRO A 242 -23.55 2.38 1.02
C PRO A 242 -22.47 1.42 0.53
N GLN A 243 -21.28 1.93 0.16
CA GLN A 243 -20.16 1.06 -0.20
C GLN A 243 -19.55 0.33 1.01
N SER A 244 -19.79 0.83 2.24
CA SER A 244 -19.38 0.14 3.47
C SER A 244 -20.01 -1.25 3.60
N GLU A 245 -21.24 -1.43 3.13
CA GLU A 245 -21.93 -2.73 3.12
C GLU A 245 -21.27 -3.77 2.18
N ARG A 246 -20.44 -3.31 1.26
CA ARG A 246 -19.73 -4.14 0.28
C ARG A 246 -18.28 -4.41 0.64
N ALA A 247 -17.84 -3.82 1.75
CA ALA A 247 -16.47 -3.96 2.25
C ALA A 247 -16.33 -5.24 3.08
N ASP A 248 -15.17 -5.87 3.00
CA ASP A 248 -14.81 -6.99 3.88
C ASP A 248 -14.34 -6.45 5.24
N VAL A 249 -13.77 -5.23 5.25
CA VAL A 249 -13.29 -4.55 6.46
C VAL A 249 -13.69 -3.09 6.43
N VAL A 250 -14.23 -2.60 7.54
CA VAL A 250 -14.53 -1.18 7.77
C VAL A 250 -13.61 -0.64 8.86
N PHE A 251 -12.84 0.38 8.54
CA PHE A 251 -12.02 1.11 9.51
C PHE A 251 -12.73 2.39 9.91
N SER A 252 -13.16 2.48 11.17
CA SER A 252 -13.80 3.67 11.74
C SER A 252 -12.79 4.53 12.47
N LEU A 253 -12.54 5.75 11.99
CA LEU A 253 -11.64 6.71 12.61
C LEU A 253 -12.44 7.64 13.52
N LEU A 254 -12.21 7.50 14.82
CA LEU A 254 -12.87 8.27 15.87
C LEU A 254 -11.85 9.16 16.59
N PRO A 255 -12.24 10.35 17.07
CA PRO A 255 -11.37 11.17 17.91
C PRO A 255 -11.12 10.47 19.25
N ILE A 256 -9.88 10.51 19.72
CA ILE A 256 -9.45 9.81 20.95
C ILE A 256 -9.94 10.57 22.21
N ASN A 257 -10.21 11.88 22.11
CA ASN A 257 -10.52 12.72 23.25
C ASN A 257 -11.74 13.62 22.99
N SER A 258 -12.68 13.66 23.93
CA SER A 258 -13.88 14.50 23.85
C SER A 258 -13.56 16.00 23.79
N GLU A 259 -12.45 16.45 24.36
CA GLU A 259 -11.98 17.84 24.25
C GLU A 259 -11.57 18.20 22.81
N LEU A 260 -11.04 17.25 22.06
CA LEU A 260 -10.79 17.42 20.61
C LEU A 260 -12.10 17.54 19.83
N LEU A 261 -13.16 16.85 20.21
CA LEU A 261 -14.48 16.95 19.57
C LEU A 261 -15.04 18.37 19.66
N MET A 262 -14.87 19.05 20.78
CA MET A 262 -15.31 20.44 20.92
C MET A 262 -14.55 21.44 20.03
N GLN A 263 -13.32 21.11 19.66
CA GLN A 263 -12.54 21.90 18.69
C GLN A 263 -12.99 21.66 17.23
N PHE A 264 -13.75 20.59 16.99
CA PHE A 264 -14.23 20.21 15.65
C PHE A 264 -15.69 20.63 15.39
N GLU A 265 -16.41 21.11 16.41
CA GLU A 265 -17.72 21.69 16.16
C GLU A 265 -17.55 22.96 15.32
N PRO A 266 -18.32 23.10 14.21
CA PRO A 266 -18.29 24.34 13.46
C PRO A 266 -18.71 25.48 14.40
N ILE A 267 -17.91 26.51 14.49
CA ILE A 267 -18.29 27.75 15.18
C ILE A 267 -19.57 28.21 14.49
N GLU A 268 -20.71 28.03 15.13
CA GLU A 268 -21.95 28.65 14.69
C GLU A 268 -21.68 30.17 14.74
N ALA A 269 -21.59 30.75 13.54
CA ALA A 269 -21.47 32.18 13.40
C ALA A 269 -22.78 32.81 13.91
N ASN A 270 -22.71 33.43 15.09
CA ASN A 270 -23.70 34.39 15.54
C ASN A 270 -23.77 35.60 14.58
#